data_501354a2655b84bc7f74a25f6809dc7e
#
_entry.id   501354a2655b84bc7f74a25f6809dc7e
#
_cell.length_a   1.000
_cell.length_b   1.000
_cell.length_c   1.000
_cell.angle_alpha   90.00
_cell.angle_beta   90.00
_cell.angle_gamma   90.00
#
_symmetry.space_group_name_H-M   'P 1'
#
loop_
_entity.id
_entity.type
_entity.pdbx_description
1 polymer ?
#
loop_
_entity_poly.entity_id
_entity_poly.type
_entity_poly.pdbx_seq_one_letter_code
_entity_poly.pdbx_strand_id
1 'polypeptide(L)'
;MGTKKEEKYVTINIRKVGLESLLKRRVIQMKRATLEATDENILQSIKEQAGTRRNTEILEFIEALEQIEGNMFISLDARWGEGKTFYVRQIEKTLEYLTLKNFGENEDKSSKLASYFERAATRDKILNNSYLPIYYNAWLYDNHNDPLLSLLLVIIKKSKSLVNTTLSTTIGEKIKNIISSIQCGIGFMGGNANVSMSGEGIVKALEHKNIFEDIQLAEDIRGKVKEIFDEIITEKAQKMVIFIDELDRCRPNYALEMLERIKHYFDDDRIIFVVSVNKEQLTHTISNYYGSGFDSTGYLNKFFDINAYLPPVDRKNQEFLSQYSNCRYLNEMVEALASYYKLSFRDALIYKERMVILDAAETNRIISDESVKGLCASIFVPLIVILDMKDLEEKVRFNNGESKMLEQIKDISAIKYLCGSLGWREALEDRNEKGYAILEAVYQFAFHNVPDALNKVDLAIGDIGRDFKDQCIKLSGVIKDNRNN
;
A
#
# COMPACT_ATOMS: atom_id res chain seq x y z
N MET A 1 -18.45 2.13 32.68
CA MET A 1 -18.36 0.74 32.19
C MET A 1 -17.66 0.80 30.84
N GLY A 2 -16.37 0.52 30.83
CA GLY A 2 -15.53 0.61 29.63
C GLY A 2 -15.46 -0.74 28.93
N THR A 3 -15.89 -0.75 27.68
CA THR A 3 -15.72 -1.90 26.81
C THR A 3 -14.27 -1.89 26.28
N LYS A 4 -13.44 -2.79 26.80
CA LYS A 4 -12.16 -3.14 26.21
C LYS A 4 -12.41 -3.74 24.81
N LYS A 5 -11.87 -3.12 23.75
CA LYS A 5 -11.73 -3.74 22.44
C LYS A 5 -10.78 -4.93 22.57
N GLU A 6 -11.30 -6.13 22.34
CA GLU A 6 -10.50 -7.34 22.22
C GLU A 6 -9.65 -7.27 20.96
N GLU A 7 -8.34 -7.23 21.16
CA GLU A 7 -7.37 -7.45 20.07
C GLU A 7 -7.49 -8.91 19.62
N LYS A 8 -7.81 -9.11 18.35
CA LYS A 8 -7.87 -10.45 17.74
C LYS A 8 -6.45 -11.01 17.59
N TYR A 9 -6.05 -11.83 18.53
CA TYR A 9 -4.85 -12.65 18.41
C TYR A 9 -5.16 -13.90 17.57
N VAL A 10 -4.32 -14.17 16.57
CA VAL A 10 -4.35 -15.43 15.83
C VAL A 10 -3.57 -16.45 16.66
N THR A 11 -4.28 -17.35 17.36
CA THR A 11 -3.65 -18.43 18.09
C THR A 11 -3.28 -19.56 17.13
N ILE A 12 -1.99 -19.73 16.85
CA ILE A 12 -1.48 -20.86 16.07
C ILE A 12 -1.33 -22.05 17.02
N ASN A 13 -2.14 -23.06 16.82
CA ASN A 13 -2.06 -24.32 17.59
C ASN A 13 -0.88 -25.15 17.05
N ILE A 14 0.31 -25.01 17.68
CA ILE A 14 1.49 -25.82 17.38
C ILE A 14 1.40 -27.10 18.21
N ARG A 15 1.26 -28.25 17.56
CA ARG A 15 1.25 -29.54 18.23
C ARG A 15 2.54 -29.76 19.02
N LYS A 16 2.37 -30.06 20.28
CA LYS A 16 3.40 -30.37 21.28
C LYS A 16 4.39 -31.43 20.81
N VAL A 17 5.62 -31.02 20.58
CA VAL A 17 6.83 -31.81 20.89
C VAL A 17 7.97 -30.81 21.11
N GLY A 18 8.39 -30.63 22.35
CA GLY A 18 9.71 -30.05 22.68
C GLY A 18 9.87 -28.51 22.62
N LEU A 19 8.84 -27.74 22.24
CA LEU A 19 8.97 -26.30 21.99
C LEU A 19 8.74 -25.40 23.22
N GLU A 20 8.24 -25.91 24.34
CA GLU A 20 7.90 -25.08 25.52
C GLU A 20 9.12 -24.42 26.19
N SER A 21 10.30 -25.00 26.03
CA SER A 21 11.53 -24.43 26.63
C SER A 21 12.16 -23.30 25.82
N LEU A 22 11.92 -23.25 24.51
CA LEU A 22 12.43 -22.22 23.59
C LEU A 22 11.49 -21.01 23.50
N LEU A 23 10.18 -21.23 23.63
CA LEU A 23 9.16 -20.17 23.60
C LEU A 23 9.17 -19.27 24.86
N LYS A 24 9.73 -19.72 25.97
CA LYS A 24 9.83 -18.91 27.21
C LYS A 24 10.80 -17.73 27.14
N ARG A 25 11.63 -17.60 26.09
CA ARG A 25 12.64 -16.53 26.00
C ARG A 25 12.35 -15.41 24.99
N ARG A 26 11.43 -15.57 24.05
CA ARG A 26 10.91 -14.46 23.22
C ARG A 26 9.49 -14.79 22.78
N VAL A 27 8.50 -14.22 23.41
CA VAL A 27 7.18 -14.05 22.82
C VAL A 27 7.38 -13.07 21.67
N ILE A 28 7.61 -13.58 20.46
CA ILE A 28 7.55 -12.76 19.26
C ILE A 28 6.08 -12.42 19.09
N GLN A 29 5.66 -11.23 19.51
CA GLN A 29 4.38 -10.69 19.14
C GLN A 29 4.43 -10.50 17.61
N MET A 30 3.79 -11.43 16.88
CA MET A 30 3.60 -11.28 15.44
C MET A 30 2.62 -10.12 15.22
N LYS A 31 3.14 -8.90 15.12
CA LYS A 31 2.40 -7.78 14.52
C LYS A 31 2.34 -8.05 13.02
N ARG A 32 1.17 -7.82 12.40
CA ARG A 32 1.09 -7.83 10.94
C ARG A 32 2.16 -6.90 10.37
N ALA A 33 2.92 -7.36 9.37
CA ALA A 33 3.94 -6.57 8.69
C ALA A 33 3.35 -5.33 8.00
N THR A 34 2.07 -5.38 7.63
CA THR A 34 1.36 -4.23 7.10
C THR A 34 0.81 -3.40 8.25
N LEU A 35 1.50 -2.32 8.59
CA LEU A 35 0.97 -1.28 9.46
C LEU A 35 -0.34 -0.74 8.84
N GLU A 36 -1.43 -0.82 9.60
CA GLU A 36 -2.66 -0.13 9.21
C GLU A 36 -2.41 1.38 9.24
N ALA A 37 -2.96 2.11 8.26
CA ALA A 37 -2.82 3.56 8.16
C ALA A 37 -3.73 4.30 9.17
N THR A 38 -3.63 3.93 10.46
CA THR A 38 -4.28 4.62 11.57
C THR A 38 -3.60 5.97 11.81
N ASP A 39 -4.32 6.91 12.42
CA ASP A 39 -3.76 8.23 12.75
C ASP A 39 -2.48 8.12 13.59
N GLU A 40 -2.45 7.21 14.56
CA GLU A 40 -1.30 6.97 15.41
C GLU A 40 -0.10 6.44 14.62
N ASN A 41 -0.30 5.42 13.77
CA ASN A 41 0.77 4.86 12.95
C ASN A 41 1.31 5.88 11.93
N ILE A 42 0.44 6.72 11.38
CA ILE A 42 0.83 7.80 10.46
C ILE A 42 1.70 8.84 11.17
N LEU A 43 1.25 9.33 12.33
CA LEU A 43 2.01 10.31 13.12
C LEU A 43 3.35 9.71 13.59
N GLN A 44 3.36 8.49 14.06
CA GLN A 44 4.59 7.80 14.42
C GLN A 44 5.55 7.65 13.22
N SER A 45 5.02 7.35 12.04
CA SER A 45 5.83 7.26 10.81
C SER A 45 6.47 8.61 10.41
N ILE A 46 5.79 9.73 10.64
CA ILE A 46 6.36 11.08 10.42
C ILE A 46 7.56 11.30 11.34
N LYS A 47 7.42 10.92 12.61
CA LYS A 47 8.50 11.03 13.60
C LYS A 47 9.71 10.15 13.26
N GLU A 48 9.46 8.89 12.90
CA GLU A 48 10.51 7.92 12.56
C GLU A 48 11.23 8.27 11.25
N GLN A 49 10.51 8.86 10.30
CA GLN A 49 11.06 9.29 9.01
C GLN A 49 11.62 10.71 9.04
N ALA A 50 11.66 11.37 10.20
CA ALA A 50 12.25 12.70 10.33
C ALA A 50 13.72 12.67 9.89
N GLY A 51 14.09 13.60 8.99
CA GLY A 51 15.42 13.68 8.40
C GLY A 51 15.65 12.72 7.22
N THR A 52 14.68 11.89 6.84
CA THR A 52 14.74 11.09 5.62
C THR A 52 14.29 11.91 4.40
N ARG A 53 14.63 11.41 3.20
CA ARG A 53 14.16 11.96 1.93
C ARG A 53 12.63 12.05 1.86
N ARG A 54 11.88 11.04 2.40
CA ARG A 54 10.42 11.04 2.41
C ARG A 54 9.84 12.27 3.12
N ASN A 55 10.45 12.70 4.19
CA ASN A 55 9.99 13.88 4.93
C ASN A 55 10.23 15.19 4.14
N THR A 56 11.32 15.25 3.37
CA THR A 56 11.59 16.36 2.44
C THR A 56 10.60 16.37 1.27
N GLU A 57 10.28 15.22 0.71
CA GLU A 57 9.30 15.07 -0.38
C GLU A 57 7.88 15.51 0.05
N ILE A 58 7.51 15.31 1.32
CA ILE A 58 6.26 15.83 1.88
C ILE A 58 6.28 17.36 1.92
N LEU A 59 7.41 17.96 2.33
CA LEU A 59 7.57 19.42 2.33
C LEU A 59 7.46 19.98 0.91
N GLU A 60 8.18 19.39 -0.06
CA GLU A 60 8.14 19.79 -1.46
C GLU A 60 6.72 19.71 -2.04
N PHE A 61 5.97 18.66 -1.70
CA PHE A 61 4.57 18.53 -2.13
C PHE A 61 3.68 19.62 -1.52
N ILE A 62 3.84 19.94 -0.24
CA ILE A 62 3.11 21.03 0.41
C ILE A 62 3.48 22.39 -0.22
N GLU A 63 4.75 22.62 -0.53
CA GLU A 63 5.20 23.82 -1.22
C GLU A 63 4.57 23.93 -2.63
N ALA A 64 4.44 22.82 -3.34
CA ALA A 64 3.74 22.80 -4.62
C ALA A 64 2.25 23.12 -4.47
N LEU A 65 1.57 22.61 -3.42
CA LEU A 65 0.18 22.96 -3.12
C LEU A 65 0.00 24.46 -2.84
N GLU A 66 0.97 25.12 -2.21
CA GLU A 66 0.94 26.57 -1.93
C GLU A 66 1.00 27.44 -3.20
N GLN A 67 1.55 26.90 -4.30
CA GLN A 67 1.63 27.60 -5.59
C GLN A 67 0.37 27.44 -6.45
N ILE A 68 -0.57 26.60 -6.03
CA ILE A 68 -1.79 26.35 -6.80
C ILE A 68 -2.79 27.47 -6.54
N GLU A 69 -3.18 28.14 -7.62
CA GLU A 69 -4.31 29.07 -7.65
C GLU A 69 -5.46 28.41 -8.42
N GLY A 70 -6.64 28.42 -7.84
CA GLY A 70 -7.83 27.86 -8.45
C GLY A 70 -8.08 26.37 -8.17
N ASN A 71 -9.14 25.85 -8.77
CA ASN A 71 -9.54 24.44 -8.67
C ASN A 71 -8.54 23.56 -9.43
N MET A 72 -7.98 22.55 -8.76
CA MET A 72 -6.96 21.69 -9.35
C MET A 72 -7.19 20.22 -9.01
N PHE A 73 -7.03 19.35 -10.00
CA PHE A 73 -7.13 17.91 -9.87
C PHE A 73 -5.77 17.27 -10.13
N ILE A 74 -5.18 16.70 -9.09
CA ILE A 74 -3.85 16.08 -9.13
C ILE A 74 -4.03 14.58 -9.02
N SER A 75 -3.50 13.80 -9.96
CA SER A 75 -3.33 12.36 -9.77
C SER A 75 -2.01 12.08 -9.09
N LEU A 76 -2.01 11.29 -8.01
CA LEU A 76 -0.81 10.74 -7.40
C LEU A 76 -0.71 9.26 -7.77
N ASP A 77 0.11 8.97 -8.77
CA ASP A 77 0.23 7.63 -9.35
C ASP A 77 1.34 6.83 -8.69
N ALA A 78 1.04 5.60 -8.31
CA ALA A 78 2.01 4.57 -7.95
C ALA A 78 1.37 3.19 -7.95
N ARG A 79 2.20 2.14 -8.07
CA ARG A 79 1.76 0.76 -7.99
C ARG A 79 1.22 0.42 -6.60
N TRP A 80 0.45 -0.67 -6.53
CA TRP A 80 0.00 -1.18 -5.24
C TRP A 80 1.17 -1.61 -4.36
N GLY A 81 1.08 -1.28 -3.07
CA GLY A 81 2.11 -1.61 -2.08
C GLY A 81 3.29 -0.64 -2.00
N GLU A 82 3.31 0.45 -2.79
CA GLU A 82 4.37 1.47 -2.75
C GLU A 82 4.21 2.50 -1.62
N GLY A 83 3.15 2.39 -0.81
CA GLY A 83 2.94 3.26 0.35
C GLY A 83 2.14 4.54 0.06
N LYS A 84 1.33 4.58 -1.03
CA LYS A 84 0.47 5.72 -1.38
C LYS A 84 -0.33 6.24 -0.19
N THR A 85 -1.12 5.37 0.45
CA THR A 85 -1.96 5.71 1.59
C THR A 85 -1.18 6.37 2.72
N PHE A 86 0.00 5.84 3.07
CA PHE A 86 0.86 6.45 4.09
C PHE A 86 1.31 7.85 3.68
N TYR A 87 1.77 8.02 2.45
CA TYR A 87 2.23 9.31 1.94
C TYR A 87 1.14 10.38 1.97
N VAL A 88 -0.04 10.06 1.41
CA VAL A 88 -1.20 10.97 1.39
C VAL A 88 -1.64 11.34 2.81
N ARG A 89 -1.69 10.34 3.71
CA ARG A 89 -2.06 10.55 5.11
C ARG A 89 -1.01 11.37 5.88
N GLN A 90 0.27 11.17 5.56
CA GLN A 90 1.34 11.99 6.13
C GLN A 90 1.20 13.45 5.70
N ILE A 91 0.89 13.72 4.41
CA ILE A 91 0.62 15.08 3.93
C ILE A 91 -0.62 15.67 4.63
N GLU A 92 -1.72 14.91 4.72
CA GLU A 92 -2.94 15.33 5.42
C GLU A 92 -2.65 15.73 6.86
N LYS A 93 -1.92 14.88 7.63
CA LYS A 93 -1.57 15.18 9.02
C LYS A 93 -0.59 16.34 9.16
N THR A 94 0.31 16.49 8.19
CA THR A 94 1.26 17.62 8.17
C THR A 94 0.53 18.95 7.92
N LEU A 95 -0.38 18.99 6.95
CA LEU A 95 -1.22 20.17 6.70
C LEU A 95 -2.10 20.49 7.92
N GLU A 96 -2.69 19.47 8.57
CA GLU A 96 -3.47 19.65 9.80
C GLU A 96 -2.61 20.30 10.91
N TYR A 97 -1.39 19.79 11.14
CA TYR A 97 -0.46 20.33 12.11
C TYR A 97 -0.05 21.78 11.79
N LEU A 98 0.36 22.03 10.53
CA LEU A 98 0.83 23.36 10.11
C LEU A 98 -0.29 24.41 10.16
N THR A 99 -1.52 24.04 9.75
CA THR A 99 -2.67 24.94 9.87
C THR A 99 -2.97 25.26 11.33
N LEU A 100 -3.01 24.28 12.22
CA LEU A 100 -3.21 24.51 13.65
C LEU A 100 -2.09 25.36 14.28
N LYS A 101 -0.83 25.14 13.85
CA LYS A 101 0.31 25.90 14.33
C LYS A 101 0.28 27.35 13.88
N ASN A 102 -0.04 27.63 12.61
CA ASN A 102 0.07 28.97 12.02
C ASN A 102 -1.20 29.81 12.19
N PHE A 103 -2.37 29.17 12.26
CA PHE A 103 -3.67 29.85 12.25
C PHE A 103 -4.62 29.39 13.36
N GLY A 104 -4.25 28.37 14.13
CA GLY A 104 -5.12 27.77 15.14
C GLY A 104 -5.10 28.52 16.46
N GLU A 105 -6.28 28.58 17.14
CA GLU A 105 -6.44 29.10 18.48
C GLU A 105 -6.30 28.02 19.56
N ASN A 106 -6.14 26.74 19.18
CA ASN A 106 -6.13 25.61 20.10
C ASN A 106 -4.68 25.12 20.36
N GLU A 107 -4.01 25.74 21.33
CA GLU A 107 -2.67 25.39 21.75
C GLU A 107 -2.53 23.93 22.21
N ASP A 108 -3.52 23.36 22.86
CA ASP A 108 -3.49 21.96 23.36
C ASP A 108 -3.41 20.94 22.24
N LYS A 109 -4.17 21.14 21.15
CA LYS A 109 -4.19 20.23 20.01
C LYS A 109 -2.90 20.35 19.18
N SER A 110 -2.44 21.59 18.98
CA SER A 110 -1.16 21.86 18.32
C SER A 110 0.01 21.27 19.09
N SER A 111 0.04 21.42 20.43
CA SER A 111 1.10 20.89 21.28
C SER A 111 1.17 19.35 21.26
N LYS A 112 0.03 18.67 21.26
CA LYS A 112 -0.03 17.19 21.14
C LYS A 112 0.57 16.68 19.84
N LEU A 113 0.31 17.36 18.73
CA LEU A 113 0.88 17.01 17.43
C LEU A 113 2.37 17.37 17.33
N ALA A 114 2.80 18.46 17.94
CA ALA A 114 4.17 19.00 17.83
C ALA A 114 5.26 17.95 18.11
N SER A 115 5.02 17.04 19.08
CA SER A 115 5.98 15.98 19.44
C SER A 115 6.31 15.00 18.31
N TYR A 116 5.43 14.88 17.30
CA TYR A 116 5.67 14.04 16.13
C TYR A 116 6.45 14.77 15.03
N PHE A 117 6.48 16.10 15.07
CA PHE A 117 7.09 16.94 14.05
C PHE A 117 8.42 17.60 14.49
N GLU A 118 8.92 17.33 15.71
CA GLU A 118 10.11 17.97 16.28
C GLU A 118 11.34 17.95 15.36
N ARG A 119 11.53 16.88 14.60
CA ARG A 119 12.65 16.68 13.68
C ARG A 119 12.24 16.69 12.21
N ALA A 120 10.96 16.91 11.92
CA ALA A 120 10.45 16.90 10.56
C ALA A 120 10.93 18.13 9.78
N ALA A 121 11.24 17.95 8.49
CA ALA A 121 11.61 19.06 7.59
C ALA A 121 10.51 20.14 7.52
N THR A 122 9.26 19.73 7.73
CA THR A 122 8.08 20.61 7.72
C THR A 122 7.88 21.39 9.01
N ARG A 123 8.67 21.13 10.08
CA ARG A 123 8.48 21.75 11.40
C ARG A 123 8.32 23.26 11.37
N ASP A 124 9.21 23.92 10.64
CA ASP A 124 9.32 25.39 10.64
C ASP A 124 8.67 26.04 9.41
N LYS A 125 7.96 25.23 8.59
CA LYS A 125 7.21 25.74 7.44
C LYS A 125 6.09 26.68 7.90
N ILE A 126 6.04 27.85 7.28
CA ILE A 126 4.95 28.81 7.40
C ILE A 126 4.09 28.67 6.14
N LEU A 127 2.79 28.50 6.32
CA LEU A 127 1.83 28.43 5.24
C LEU A 127 1.31 29.83 4.89
N ASN A 128 1.07 30.08 3.61
CA ASN A 128 0.43 31.30 3.13
C ASN A 128 -1.08 31.30 3.37
N ASN A 129 -1.69 30.11 3.33
CA ASN A 129 -3.12 29.91 3.52
C ASN A 129 -3.38 28.88 4.63
N SER A 130 -4.51 29.00 5.31
CA SER A 130 -5.01 27.94 6.18
C SER A 130 -5.69 26.84 5.35
N TYR A 131 -5.35 25.58 5.62
CA TYR A 131 -5.87 24.45 4.87
C TYR A 131 -6.83 23.60 5.71
N LEU A 132 -7.92 23.15 5.09
CA LEU A 132 -8.77 22.07 5.59
C LEU A 132 -8.42 20.78 4.84
N PRO A 133 -7.53 19.92 5.37
CA PRO A 133 -7.18 18.65 4.74
C PRO A 133 -8.27 17.61 5.03
N ILE A 134 -8.81 17.00 3.98
CA ILE A 134 -9.84 15.95 4.04
C ILE A 134 -9.26 14.67 3.46
N TYR A 135 -9.28 13.58 4.22
CA TYR A 135 -8.96 12.25 3.71
C TYR A 135 -10.23 11.44 3.49
N TYR A 136 -10.39 10.95 2.28
CA TYR A 136 -11.51 10.13 1.86
C TYR A 136 -11.02 8.80 1.28
N ASN A 137 -11.35 7.69 1.92
CA ASN A 137 -11.08 6.35 1.41
C ASN A 137 -12.26 5.90 0.55
N ALA A 138 -12.09 5.94 -0.77
CA ALA A 138 -13.16 5.63 -1.72
C ALA A 138 -13.65 4.17 -1.58
N TRP A 139 -12.75 3.23 -1.35
CA TRP A 139 -13.10 1.82 -1.20
C TRP A 139 -13.96 1.51 0.03
N LEU A 140 -13.82 2.28 1.10
CA LEU A 140 -14.66 2.14 2.29
C LEU A 140 -16.13 2.49 2.00
N TYR A 141 -16.35 3.39 1.05
CA TYR A 141 -17.68 3.93 0.69
C TYR A 141 -18.23 3.40 -0.62
N ASP A 142 -17.54 2.50 -1.29
CA ASP A 142 -17.89 1.97 -2.61
C ASP A 142 -19.25 1.24 -2.65
N ASN A 143 -19.76 0.79 -1.49
CA ASN A 143 -21.11 0.19 -1.37
C ASN A 143 -22.24 1.20 -1.31
N HIS A 144 -21.93 2.49 -1.21
CA HIS A 144 -22.95 3.55 -1.24
C HIS A 144 -23.37 3.86 -2.68
N ASN A 145 -24.64 4.20 -2.86
CA ASN A 145 -25.20 4.43 -4.20
C ASN A 145 -24.71 5.71 -4.86
N ASP A 146 -24.29 6.72 -4.07
CA ASP A 146 -23.83 8.00 -4.61
C ASP A 146 -22.53 8.44 -3.92
N PRO A 147 -21.43 8.59 -4.69
CA PRO A 147 -20.15 9.01 -4.15
C PRO A 147 -20.12 10.46 -3.67
N LEU A 148 -20.94 11.36 -4.24
CA LEU A 148 -21.03 12.76 -3.83
C LEU A 148 -21.51 12.88 -2.38
N LEU A 149 -22.56 12.15 -2.01
CA LEU A 149 -23.12 12.20 -0.66
C LEU A 149 -22.13 11.68 0.38
N SER A 150 -21.44 10.57 0.10
CA SER A 150 -20.45 10.01 1.03
C SER A 150 -19.27 10.95 1.22
N LEU A 151 -18.81 11.61 0.14
CA LEU A 151 -17.75 12.61 0.21
C LEU A 151 -18.16 13.83 1.03
N LEU A 152 -19.35 14.40 0.77
CA LEU A 152 -19.88 15.55 1.53
C LEU A 152 -20.00 15.23 3.03
N LEU A 153 -20.46 14.03 3.40
CA LEU A 153 -20.55 13.61 4.80
C LEU A 153 -19.18 13.57 5.47
N VAL A 154 -18.15 13.09 4.77
CA VAL A 154 -16.76 13.06 5.30
C VAL A 154 -16.22 14.47 5.47
N ILE A 155 -16.44 15.37 4.49
CA ILE A 155 -16.03 16.77 4.55
C ILE A 155 -16.66 17.45 5.77
N ILE A 156 -17.96 17.33 5.96
CA ILE A 156 -18.69 17.95 7.08
C ILE A 156 -18.21 17.40 8.42
N LYS A 157 -18.01 16.09 8.52
CA LYS A 157 -17.51 15.47 9.75
C LYS A 157 -16.12 15.96 10.12
N LYS A 158 -15.24 16.11 9.16
CA LYS A 158 -13.86 16.59 9.38
C LYS A 158 -13.81 18.07 9.71
N SER A 159 -14.59 18.90 9.02
CA SER A 159 -14.66 20.34 9.29
C SER A 159 -15.13 20.63 10.72
N LYS A 160 -16.13 19.90 11.23
CA LYS A 160 -16.56 20.00 12.65
C LYS A 160 -15.43 19.73 13.63
N SER A 161 -14.54 18.79 13.32
CA SER A 161 -13.46 18.37 14.23
C SER A 161 -12.26 19.33 14.23
N LEU A 162 -12.03 20.05 13.14
CA LEU A 162 -10.87 20.94 13.00
C LEU A 162 -11.15 22.38 13.32
N VAL A 163 -12.31 22.89 12.88
CA VAL A 163 -12.61 24.34 12.89
C VAL A 163 -13.51 24.75 14.06
N ASN A 164 -13.93 23.79 14.93
CA ASN A 164 -14.87 24.02 16.06
C ASN A 164 -16.14 24.84 15.65
N THR A 165 -16.51 24.77 14.37
CA THR A 165 -17.72 25.43 13.90
C THR A 165 -18.92 24.66 14.43
N THR A 166 -19.78 25.34 15.16
CA THR A 166 -21.17 24.95 15.27
C THR A 166 -21.77 25.11 13.88
N LEU A 167 -21.55 24.06 13.04
CA LEU A 167 -22.21 23.98 11.74
C LEU A 167 -23.71 24.11 12.00
N SER A 168 -24.28 25.17 11.47
CA SER A 168 -25.67 25.55 11.73
C SER A 168 -26.63 24.41 11.37
N THR A 169 -27.80 24.39 11.99
CA THR A 169 -28.91 23.49 11.64
C THR A 169 -29.22 23.54 10.14
N THR A 170 -28.92 24.67 9.49
CA THR A 170 -29.05 24.91 8.05
C THR A 170 -28.24 23.94 7.16
N ILE A 171 -27.00 23.54 7.54
CA ILE A 171 -26.26 22.53 6.74
C ILE A 171 -26.98 21.19 6.74
N GLY A 172 -27.56 20.77 7.86
CA GLY A 172 -28.37 19.55 7.92
C GLY A 172 -29.54 19.56 6.97
N GLU A 173 -30.21 20.70 6.83
CA GLU A 173 -31.33 20.89 5.88
C GLU A 173 -30.82 20.93 4.43
N LYS A 174 -29.72 21.61 4.15
CA LYS A 174 -29.11 21.64 2.81
C LYS A 174 -28.70 20.21 2.34
N ILE A 175 -28.13 19.40 3.23
CA ILE A 175 -27.83 18.00 2.94
C ILE A 175 -29.08 17.19 2.63
N LYS A 176 -30.16 17.34 3.44
CA LYS A 176 -31.43 16.67 3.18
C LYS A 176 -31.99 17.05 1.81
N ASN A 177 -31.88 18.32 1.43
CA ASN A 177 -32.33 18.80 0.13
C ASN A 177 -31.46 18.22 -1.01
N ILE A 178 -30.15 18.10 -0.85
CA ILE A 178 -29.26 17.43 -1.83
C ILE A 178 -29.64 15.96 -1.94
N ILE A 179 -29.83 15.25 -0.83
CA ILE A 179 -30.24 13.84 -0.82
C ILE A 179 -31.58 13.67 -1.57
N SER A 180 -32.56 14.52 -1.30
CA SER A 180 -33.86 14.48 -1.98
C SER A 180 -33.71 14.74 -3.48
N SER A 181 -32.88 15.71 -3.88
CA SER A 181 -32.60 16.04 -5.28
C SER A 181 -31.93 14.88 -6.01
N ILE A 182 -30.92 14.25 -5.37
CA ILE A 182 -30.22 13.09 -5.94
C ILE A 182 -31.15 11.87 -6.04
N GLN A 183 -31.95 11.59 -5.02
CA GLN A 183 -32.91 10.48 -5.05
C GLN A 183 -33.98 10.68 -6.13
N CYS A 184 -34.45 11.90 -6.37
CA CYS A 184 -35.32 12.21 -7.49
C CYS A 184 -34.61 11.98 -8.83
N GLY A 185 -33.30 12.35 -8.96
CA GLY A 185 -32.52 12.17 -10.20
C GLY A 185 -32.15 10.71 -10.48
N ILE A 186 -31.83 9.91 -9.45
CA ILE A 186 -31.49 8.49 -9.58
C ILE A 186 -32.70 7.66 -10.07
N GLY A 187 -33.94 8.04 -9.71
CA GLY A 187 -35.15 7.44 -10.27
C GLY A 187 -35.27 7.60 -11.80
N PHE A 188 -34.55 8.56 -12.38
CA PHE A 188 -34.56 8.88 -13.81
C PHE A 188 -33.33 8.35 -14.58
N MET A 189 -32.16 8.07 -13.95
CA MET A 189 -30.93 7.70 -14.63
C MET A 189 -30.62 6.17 -14.65
N GLY A 190 -31.64 5.32 -14.56
CA GLY A 190 -31.49 3.90 -14.92
C GLY A 190 -30.70 3.03 -13.94
N GLY A 191 -30.66 3.38 -12.67
CA GLY A 191 -30.25 2.45 -11.61
C GLY A 191 -31.37 1.45 -11.32
N ASN A 192 -31.05 0.15 -11.27
CA ASN A 192 -31.94 -0.97 -10.94
C ASN A 192 -32.68 -0.73 -9.60
N ALA A 193 -33.68 0.14 -9.61
CA ALA A 193 -34.71 0.12 -8.59
C ALA A 193 -35.67 -0.99 -8.98
N ASN A 194 -35.71 -2.06 -8.20
CA ASN A 194 -36.77 -3.07 -8.24
C ASN A 194 -38.09 -2.41 -7.80
N VAL A 195 -38.59 -1.51 -8.61
CA VAL A 195 -39.96 -1.08 -8.56
C VAL A 195 -40.69 -1.89 -9.63
N SER A 196 -41.52 -2.81 -9.21
CA SER A 196 -42.45 -3.50 -10.10
C SER A 196 -43.44 -2.50 -10.68
N MET A 197 -43.00 -1.71 -11.65
CA MET A 197 -43.90 -0.87 -12.46
C MET A 197 -44.41 -1.72 -13.64
N SER A 198 -45.72 -1.73 -13.82
CA SER A 198 -46.33 -2.28 -15.02
C SER A 198 -45.82 -1.53 -16.27
N GLY A 199 -45.65 -2.25 -17.39
CA GLY A 199 -45.05 -1.73 -18.63
C GLY A 199 -45.61 -0.40 -19.13
N GLU A 200 -46.87 -0.05 -18.83
CA GLU A 200 -47.50 1.22 -19.14
C GLU A 200 -46.95 2.40 -18.32
N GLY A 201 -46.48 2.18 -17.10
CA GLY A 201 -45.86 3.22 -16.27
C GLY A 201 -44.47 3.64 -16.77
N ILE A 202 -43.73 2.71 -17.36
CA ILE A 202 -42.40 2.98 -17.91
C ILE A 202 -42.49 3.80 -19.20
N VAL A 203 -43.43 3.48 -20.07
CA VAL A 203 -43.67 4.23 -21.33
C VAL A 203 -44.09 5.66 -21.05
N LYS A 204 -44.98 5.91 -20.10
CA LYS A 204 -45.36 7.26 -19.70
C LYS A 204 -44.24 8.07 -19.02
N ALA A 205 -43.36 7.41 -18.28
CA ALA A 205 -42.18 8.07 -17.67
C ALA A 205 -41.12 8.44 -18.72
N LEU A 206 -41.01 7.69 -19.82
CA LEU A 206 -40.07 7.97 -20.93
C LEU A 206 -40.61 9.08 -21.88
N GLU A 207 -41.92 9.26 -22.00
CA GLU A 207 -42.55 10.28 -22.85
C GLU A 207 -42.47 11.71 -22.28
N HIS A 208 -42.19 11.87 -20.98
CA HIS A 208 -42.08 13.17 -20.29
C HIS A 208 -40.67 13.48 -19.77
N LYS A 209 -39.64 13.00 -20.42
CA LYS A 209 -38.26 13.34 -20.04
C LYS A 209 -37.99 14.81 -20.39
N ASN A 210 -38.20 15.70 -19.43
CA ASN A 210 -37.92 17.10 -19.59
C ASN A 210 -36.46 17.38 -19.33
N ILE A 211 -35.65 17.41 -20.40
CA ILE A 211 -34.19 17.69 -20.35
C ILE A 211 -33.88 18.94 -19.54
N PHE A 212 -34.79 19.92 -19.53
CA PHE A 212 -34.67 21.14 -18.72
C PHE A 212 -34.73 20.86 -17.23
N GLU A 213 -35.54 19.90 -16.76
CA GLU A 213 -35.63 19.53 -15.35
C GLU A 213 -34.34 18.85 -14.89
N ASP A 214 -33.71 17.99 -15.72
CA ASP A 214 -32.44 17.33 -15.39
C ASP A 214 -31.29 18.34 -15.28
N ILE A 215 -31.24 19.33 -16.20
CA ILE A 215 -30.23 20.41 -16.18
C ILE A 215 -30.44 21.28 -14.95
N GLN A 216 -31.67 21.69 -14.66
CA GLN A 216 -32.01 22.54 -13.52
C GLN A 216 -31.68 21.82 -12.18
N LEU A 217 -31.92 20.51 -12.10
CA LEU A 217 -31.56 19.69 -10.95
C LEU A 217 -30.06 19.64 -10.72
N ALA A 218 -29.27 19.49 -11.78
CA ALA A 218 -27.80 19.49 -11.69
C ALA A 218 -27.25 20.85 -11.23
N GLU A 219 -27.82 21.95 -11.73
CA GLU A 219 -27.48 23.31 -11.32
C GLU A 219 -27.86 23.58 -9.85
N ASP A 220 -29.03 23.10 -9.42
CA ASP A 220 -29.49 23.18 -8.03
C ASP A 220 -28.58 22.45 -7.06
N ILE A 221 -28.13 21.24 -7.43
CA ILE A 221 -27.16 20.45 -6.62
C ILE A 221 -25.83 21.21 -6.52
N ARG A 222 -25.32 21.73 -7.64
CA ARG A 222 -24.09 22.53 -7.66
C ARG A 222 -24.18 23.74 -6.77
N GLY A 223 -25.29 24.50 -6.85
CA GLY A 223 -25.56 25.66 -6.01
C GLY A 223 -25.54 25.31 -4.52
N LYS A 224 -26.24 24.24 -4.13
CA LYS A 224 -26.33 23.80 -2.74
C LYS A 224 -24.95 23.28 -2.22
N VAL A 225 -24.16 22.59 -3.05
CA VAL A 225 -22.80 22.17 -2.71
C VAL A 225 -21.92 23.38 -2.46
N LYS A 226 -21.99 24.40 -3.33
CA LYS A 226 -21.25 25.65 -3.15
C LYS A 226 -21.60 26.36 -1.87
N GLU A 227 -22.88 26.47 -1.55
CA GLU A 227 -23.38 27.07 -0.27
C GLU A 227 -22.79 26.31 0.96
N ILE A 228 -22.69 25.00 0.90
CA ILE A 228 -22.05 24.21 1.98
C ILE A 228 -20.58 24.58 2.11
N PHE A 229 -19.85 24.74 0.99
CA PHE A 229 -18.45 25.13 1.01
C PHE A 229 -18.25 26.57 1.52
N ASP A 230 -19.11 27.51 1.16
CA ASP A 230 -19.06 28.87 1.66
C ASP A 230 -19.24 28.94 3.19
N GLU A 231 -19.96 27.99 3.79
CA GLU A 231 -20.06 27.90 5.24
C GLU A 231 -18.87 27.20 5.89
N ILE A 232 -18.24 26.25 5.21
CA ILE A 232 -17.10 25.48 5.73
C ILE A 232 -15.79 26.23 5.53
N ILE A 233 -15.58 26.81 4.34
CA ILE A 233 -14.37 27.55 3.98
C ILE A 233 -14.51 28.98 4.48
N THR A 234 -13.84 29.26 5.59
CA THR A 234 -13.86 30.53 6.33
C THR A 234 -12.44 31.06 6.46
N GLU A 235 -12.26 32.19 7.18
CA GLU A 235 -10.94 32.71 7.49
C GLU A 235 -10.00 31.71 8.17
N LYS A 236 -10.57 30.73 8.93
CA LYS A 236 -9.82 29.66 9.61
C LYS A 236 -9.45 28.48 8.69
N ALA A 237 -10.08 28.37 7.51
CA ALA A 237 -9.82 27.36 6.51
C ALA A 237 -10.05 27.95 5.12
N GLN A 238 -9.07 28.66 4.59
CA GLN A 238 -9.17 29.40 3.32
C GLN A 238 -9.16 28.50 2.10
N LYS A 239 -8.47 27.36 2.18
CA LYS A 239 -8.40 26.34 1.12
C LYS A 239 -8.71 24.97 1.66
N MET A 240 -9.30 24.12 0.82
CA MET A 240 -9.58 22.72 1.13
C MET A 240 -8.73 21.82 0.23
N VAL A 241 -8.05 20.83 0.82
CA VAL A 241 -7.34 19.79 0.06
C VAL A 241 -8.02 18.46 0.33
N ILE A 242 -8.59 17.85 -0.70
CA ILE A 242 -9.35 16.60 -0.61
C ILE A 242 -8.49 15.49 -1.19
N PHE A 243 -8.04 14.59 -0.33
CA PHE A 243 -7.31 13.38 -0.69
C PHE A 243 -8.29 12.24 -0.90
N ILE A 244 -8.45 11.77 -2.14
CA ILE A 244 -9.24 10.59 -2.49
C ILE A 244 -8.27 9.43 -2.69
N ASP A 245 -8.38 8.40 -1.85
CA ASP A 245 -7.48 7.24 -1.88
C ASP A 245 -8.25 5.96 -2.18
N GLU A 246 -7.54 4.93 -2.69
CA GLU A 246 -8.06 3.59 -2.97
C GLU A 246 -9.16 3.57 -4.06
N LEU A 247 -9.23 4.58 -4.94
CA LEU A 247 -10.23 4.65 -6.01
C LEU A 247 -10.08 3.51 -7.03
N ASP A 248 -8.85 3.07 -7.26
CA ASP A 248 -8.49 1.97 -8.15
C ASP A 248 -8.90 0.58 -7.63
N ARG A 249 -9.43 0.49 -6.39
CA ARG A 249 -9.99 -0.73 -5.81
C ARG A 249 -11.51 -0.77 -5.83
N CYS A 250 -12.15 0.34 -6.15
CA CYS A 250 -13.60 0.45 -6.20
C CYS A 250 -14.20 -0.30 -7.37
N ARG A 251 -15.49 -0.54 -7.29
CA ARG A 251 -16.27 -1.00 -8.44
C ARG A 251 -16.14 0.00 -9.60
N PRO A 252 -16.05 -0.47 -10.86
CA PRO A 252 -15.80 0.40 -12.01
C PRO A 252 -16.77 1.58 -12.12
N ASN A 253 -18.07 1.33 -11.98
CA ASN A 253 -19.09 2.35 -12.02
C ASN A 253 -18.91 3.41 -10.91
N TYR A 254 -18.62 2.98 -9.68
CA TYR A 254 -18.39 3.90 -8.56
C TYR A 254 -17.15 4.78 -8.78
N ALA A 255 -16.05 4.19 -9.27
CA ALA A 255 -14.84 4.95 -9.56
C ALA A 255 -15.05 6.02 -10.62
N LEU A 256 -15.79 5.69 -11.68
CA LEU A 256 -16.14 6.63 -12.74
C LEU A 256 -17.08 7.73 -12.24
N GLU A 257 -18.17 7.35 -11.57
CA GLU A 257 -19.11 8.31 -10.99
C GLU A 257 -18.41 9.26 -10.01
N MET A 258 -17.47 8.78 -9.20
CA MET A 258 -16.69 9.64 -8.30
C MET A 258 -15.94 10.71 -9.07
N LEU A 259 -15.18 10.33 -10.11
CA LEU A 259 -14.41 11.28 -10.94
C LEU A 259 -15.32 12.29 -11.63
N GLU A 260 -16.44 11.84 -12.18
CA GLU A 260 -17.44 12.70 -12.85
C GLU A 260 -18.09 13.66 -11.84
N ARG A 261 -18.53 13.16 -10.67
CA ARG A 261 -19.18 13.96 -9.63
C ARG A 261 -18.27 15.05 -9.09
N ILE A 262 -16.98 14.72 -8.79
CA ILE A 262 -16.06 15.75 -8.30
C ILE A 262 -15.78 16.83 -9.35
N LYS A 263 -15.65 16.45 -10.64
CA LYS A 263 -15.40 17.40 -11.72
C LYS A 263 -16.62 18.28 -12.02
N HIS A 264 -17.85 17.78 -11.83
CA HIS A 264 -19.08 18.50 -12.13
C HIS A 264 -19.62 19.36 -10.99
N TYR A 265 -19.45 18.93 -9.74
CA TYR A 265 -20.09 19.57 -8.59
C TYR A 265 -19.14 20.35 -7.68
N PHE A 266 -17.82 20.17 -7.82
CA PHE A 266 -16.81 20.81 -6.97
C PHE A 266 -15.98 21.83 -7.76
N ASP A 267 -16.65 22.66 -8.53
CA ASP A 267 -16.04 23.75 -9.28
C ASP A 267 -15.92 24.99 -8.36
N ASP A 268 -14.88 24.99 -7.51
CA ASP A 268 -14.60 26.05 -6.55
C ASP A 268 -13.09 26.25 -6.44
N ASP A 269 -12.60 27.46 -6.72
CA ASP A 269 -11.18 27.80 -6.76
C ASP A 269 -10.41 27.58 -5.44
N ARG A 270 -11.15 27.36 -4.37
CA ARG A 270 -10.59 27.07 -3.04
C ARG A 270 -10.32 25.60 -2.79
N ILE A 271 -10.64 24.70 -3.74
CA ILE A 271 -10.60 23.26 -3.56
C ILE A 271 -9.54 22.64 -4.47
N ILE A 272 -8.65 21.85 -3.87
CA ILE A 272 -7.66 21.04 -4.56
C ILE A 272 -7.97 19.58 -4.31
N PHE A 273 -8.04 18.76 -5.37
CA PHE A 273 -8.18 17.33 -5.30
C PHE A 273 -6.85 16.63 -5.52
N VAL A 274 -6.51 15.70 -4.64
CA VAL A 274 -5.36 14.79 -4.79
C VAL A 274 -5.90 13.37 -4.82
N VAL A 275 -5.93 12.75 -6.00
CA VAL A 275 -6.48 11.41 -6.20
C VAL A 275 -5.33 10.41 -6.25
N SER A 276 -5.21 9.60 -5.21
CA SER A 276 -4.18 8.58 -5.05
C SER A 276 -4.63 7.27 -5.70
N VAL A 277 -4.00 6.89 -6.80
CA VAL A 277 -4.42 5.76 -7.64
C VAL A 277 -3.24 4.95 -8.18
N ASN A 278 -3.49 3.71 -8.55
CA ASN A 278 -2.71 3.01 -9.56
C ASN A 278 -3.37 3.28 -10.92
N LYS A 279 -2.82 4.26 -11.65
CA LYS A 279 -3.42 4.74 -12.89
C LYS A 279 -3.50 3.68 -13.98
N GLU A 280 -2.50 2.80 -14.05
CA GLU A 280 -2.49 1.65 -14.97
C GLU A 280 -3.70 0.72 -14.70
N GLN A 281 -3.91 0.34 -13.44
CA GLN A 281 -5.03 -0.54 -13.07
C GLN A 281 -6.39 0.15 -13.25
N LEU A 282 -6.51 1.42 -12.93
CA LEU A 282 -7.74 2.17 -13.14
C LEU A 282 -8.06 2.29 -14.65
N THR A 283 -7.04 2.48 -15.51
CA THR A 283 -7.20 2.46 -16.97
C THR A 283 -7.73 1.10 -17.46
N HIS A 284 -7.18 -0.01 -16.96
CA HIS A 284 -7.69 -1.34 -17.28
C HIS A 284 -9.14 -1.56 -16.81
N THR A 285 -9.47 -1.10 -15.62
CA THR A 285 -10.83 -1.15 -15.07
C THR A 285 -11.83 -0.42 -15.96
N ILE A 286 -11.49 0.78 -16.42
CA ILE A 286 -12.31 1.59 -17.32
C ILE A 286 -12.43 0.93 -18.70
N SER A 287 -11.32 0.41 -19.25
CA SER A 287 -11.32 -0.29 -20.53
C SER A 287 -12.23 -1.53 -20.50
N ASN A 288 -12.22 -2.28 -19.42
CA ASN A 288 -13.09 -3.43 -19.25
C ASN A 288 -14.58 -3.02 -19.10
N TYR A 289 -14.84 -1.87 -18.50
CA TYR A 289 -16.21 -1.37 -18.29
C TYR A 289 -16.86 -0.87 -19.58
N TYR A 290 -16.13 -0.06 -20.37
CA TYR A 290 -16.62 0.50 -21.64
C TYR A 290 -16.35 -0.38 -22.86
N GLY A 291 -15.49 -1.38 -22.74
CA GLY A 291 -15.05 -2.25 -23.83
C GLY A 291 -13.64 -1.91 -24.35
N SER A 292 -13.00 -2.89 -24.99
CA SER A 292 -11.60 -2.84 -25.42
C SER A 292 -11.27 -1.76 -26.50
N GLY A 293 -12.28 -1.22 -27.16
CA GLY A 293 -12.12 -0.12 -28.14
C GLY A 293 -12.18 1.28 -27.53
N PHE A 294 -12.40 1.41 -26.24
CA PHE A 294 -12.51 2.70 -25.56
C PHE A 294 -11.14 3.27 -25.18
N ASP A 295 -10.89 4.55 -25.50
CA ASP A 295 -9.65 5.24 -25.09
C ASP A 295 -9.69 5.63 -23.61
N SER A 296 -9.48 4.65 -22.76
CA SER A 296 -9.51 4.82 -21.30
C SER A 296 -8.39 5.73 -20.78
N THR A 297 -7.24 5.74 -21.45
CA THR A 297 -6.11 6.61 -21.09
C THR A 297 -6.42 8.07 -21.38
N GLY A 298 -6.91 8.35 -22.59
CA GLY A 298 -7.34 9.68 -22.99
C GLY A 298 -8.50 10.18 -22.13
N TYR A 299 -9.42 9.29 -21.76
CA TYR A 299 -10.54 9.60 -20.88
C TYR A 299 -10.07 10.00 -19.48
N LEU A 300 -9.20 9.20 -18.84
CA LEU A 300 -8.64 9.52 -17.51
C LEU A 300 -7.84 10.82 -17.49
N ASN A 301 -7.11 11.11 -18.57
CA ASN A 301 -6.33 12.34 -18.66
C ASN A 301 -7.19 13.62 -18.68
N LYS A 302 -8.49 13.53 -18.97
CA LYS A 302 -9.42 14.66 -18.90
C LYS A 302 -9.79 15.06 -17.49
N PHE A 303 -9.61 14.15 -16.51
CA PHE A 303 -9.93 14.44 -15.12
C PHE A 303 -8.80 15.11 -14.36
N PHE A 304 -7.55 14.89 -14.76
CA PHE A 304 -6.39 15.34 -14.04
C PHE A 304 -5.64 16.46 -14.75
N ASP A 305 -5.47 17.57 -14.07
CA ASP A 305 -4.70 18.72 -14.55
C ASP A 305 -3.20 18.47 -14.38
N ILE A 306 -2.80 17.79 -13.29
CA ILE A 306 -1.42 17.41 -12.99
C ILE A 306 -1.33 15.91 -12.70
N ASN A 307 -0.29 15.27 -13.28
CA ASN A 307 0.07 13.90 -12.96
C ASN A 307 1.35 13.90 -12.12
N ALA A 308 1.21 13.64 -10.82
CA ALA A 308 2.30 13.44 -9.90
C ALA A 308 2.58 11.94 -9.72
N TYR A 309 3.85 11.60 -9.50
CA TYR A 309 4.26 10.24 -9.19
C TYR A 309 4.73 10.16 -7.75
N LEU A 310 4.36 9.07 -7.06
CA LEU A 310 4.89 8.84 -5.74
C LEU A 310 6.39 8.63 -5.82
N PRO A 311 7.19 9.43 -5.10
CA PRO A 311 8.63 9.24 -5.08
C PRO A 311 9.00 7.85 -4.58
N PRO A 312 10.00 7.18 -5.18
CA PRO A 312 10.40 5.84 -4.75
C PRO A 312 10.93 5.87 -3.32
N VAL A 313 10.53 4.88 -2.52
CA VAL A 313 11.04 4.74 -1.16
C VAL A 313 12.50 4.34 -1.21
N ASP A 314 13.38 5.12 -0.56
CA ASP A 314 14.79 4.74 -0.40
C ASP A 314 14.88 3.59 0.62
N ARG A 315 15.02 2.38 0.11
CA ARG A 315 15.07 1.14 0.90
C ARG A 315 16.34 1.03 1.74
N LYS A 316 17.43 1.70 1.35
CA LYS A 316 18.74 1.59 2.01
C LYS A 316 18.80 2.33 3.35
N ASN A 317 18.01 3.40 3.50
CA ASN A 317 18.04 4.26 4.68
C ASN A 317 16.96 3.91 5.73
N GLN A 318 16.18 2.85 5.52
CA GLN A 318 15.19 2.42 6.49
C GLN A 318 15.80 1.36 7.42
N GLU A 319 16.14 1.73 8.65
CA GLU A 319 16.55 0.80 9.74
C GLU A 319 15.57 -0.38 9.88
N PHE A 320 14.33 -0.17 9.49
CA PHE A 320 13.28 -1.18 9.45
C PHE A 320 13.59 -2.36 8.52
N LEU A 321 14.45 -2.17 7.50
CA LEU A 321 14.87 -3.22 6.57
C LEU A 321 16.25 -3.80 6.90
N SER A 322 16.99 -3.23 7.88
CA SER A 322 18.43 -3.42 7.94
C SER A 322 18.94 -4.67 8.66
N GLN A 323 18.25 -5.23 9.66
CA GLN A 323 18.72 -6.47 10.31
C GLN A 323 17.55 -7.28 10.89
N TYR A 324 17.22 -8.40 10.27
CA TYR A 324 16.19 -9.32 10.76
C TYR A 324 16.77 -10.67 11.21
N SER A 325 18.00 -10.98 10.80
CA SER A 325 18.73 -12.19 11.18
C SER A 325 20.15 -11.85 11.66
N ASN A 326 20.68 -12.68 12.53
CA ASN A 326 22.10 -12.64 12.89
C ASN A 326 23.01 -13.19 11.77
N CYS A 327 22.42 -13.82 10.73
CA CYS A 327 23.13 -14.32 9.58
C CYS A 327 23.25 -13.22 8.50
N ARG A 328 24.45 -12.67 8.33
CA ARG A 328 24.75 -11.65 7.33
C ARG A 328 24.39 -12.09 5.92
N TYR A 329 24.76 -13.31 5.55
CA TYR A 329 24.51 -13.86 4.21
C TYR A 329 23.02 -13.93 3.88
N LEU A 330 22.19 -14.28 4.86
CA LEU A 330 20.75 -14.33 4.68
C LEU A 330 20.16 -12.94 4.46
N ASN A 331 20.62 -11.95 5.22
CA ASN A 331 20.15 -10.56 5.08
C ASN A 331 20.50 -10.00 3.69
N GLU A 332 21.76 -10.18 3.25
CA GLU A 332 22.20 -9.72 1.93
C GLU A 332 21.43 -10.41 0.79
N MET A 333 21.14 -11.71 0.92
CA MET A 333 20.39 -12.47 -0.09
C MET A 333 18.93 -12.01 -0.19
N VAL A 334 18.25 -11.82 0.93
CA VAL A 334 16.85 -11.36 0.94
C VAL A 334 16.71 -9.98 0.31
N GLU A 335 17.61 -9.06 0.61
CA GLU A 335 17.64 -7.72 0.01
C GLU A 335 17.91 -7.78 -1.51
N ALA A 336 18.88 -8.60 -1.90
CA ALA A 336 19.25 -8.76 -3.31
C ALA A 336 18.11 -9.37 -4.14
N LEU A 337 17.46 -10.42 -3.63
CA LEU A 337 16.31 -11.04 -4.29
C LEU A 337 15.08 -10.11 -4.32
N ALA A 338 14.80 -9.39 -3.24
CA ALA A 338 13.73 -8.39 -3.22
C ALA A 338 13.95 -7.30 -4.27
N SER A 339 15.20 -6.89 -4.49
CA SER A 339 15.58 -5.93 -5.52
C SER A 339 15.46 -6.51 -6.93
N TYR A 340 15.96 -7.74 -7.15
CA TYR A 340 15.90 -8.42 -8.44
C TYR A 340 14.46 -8.60 -8.92
N TYR A 341 13.57 -9.07 -8.04
CA TYR A 341 12.14 -9.22 -8.34
C TYR A 341 11.34 -7.91 -8.29
N LYS A 342 12.00 -6.78 -8.05
CA LYS A 342 11.36 -5.45 -7.95
C LYS A 342 10.13 -5.49 -7.05
N LEU A 343 10.25 -6.11 -5.86
CA LEU A 343 9.14 -6.21 -4.94
C LEU A 343 8.59 -4.82 -4.60
N SER A 344 7.28 -4.70 -4.46
CA SER A 344 6.69 -3.51 -3.85
C SER A 344 7.16 -3.38 -2.39
N PHE A 345 7.03 -2.20 -1.80
CA PHE A 345 7.41 -2.02 -0.39
C PHE A 345 6.64 -2.99 0.53
N ARG A 346 5.35 -3.17 0.31
CA ARG A 346 4.51 -4.14 1.04
C ARG A 346 4.99 -5.57 0.86
N ASP A 347 5.26 -5.98 -0.38
CA ASP A 347 5.73 -7.35 -0.65
C ASP A 347 7.10 -7.61 -0.04
N ALA A 348 7.99 -6.61 -0.06
CA ALA A 348 9.29 -6.70 0.58
C ALA A 348 9.17 -6.88 2.10
N LEU A 349 8.22 -6.19 2.75
CA LEU A 349 7.92 -6.37 4.17
C LEU A 349 7.39 -7.78 4.45
N ILE A 350 6.44 -8.28 3.65
CA ILE A 350 5.89 -9.64 3.80
C ILE A 350 6.99 -10.68 3.59
N TYR A 351 7.83 -10.50 2.57
CA TYR A 351 8.95 -11.40 2.30
C TYR A 351 9.91 -11.47 3.49
N LYS A 352 10.29 -10.31 4.01
CA LYS A 352 11.15 -10.19 5.19
C LYS A 352 10.52 -10.83 6.44
N GLU A 353 9.23 -10.57 6.70
CA GLU A 353 8.52 -11.16 7.83
C GLU A 353 8.50 -12.70 7.74
N ARG A 354 8.27 -13.26 6.55
CA ARG A 354 8.38 -14.70 6.33
C ARG A 354 9.78 -15.20 6.69
N MET A 355 10.83 -14.47 6.32
CA MET A 355 12.21 -14.84 6.63
C MET A 355 12.53 -14.75 8.13
N VAL A 356 11.99 -13.74 8.85
CA VAL A 356 12.14 -13.61 10.32
C VAL A 356 11.49 -14.79 11.06
N ILE A 357 10.32 -15.23 10.60
CA ILE A 357 9.64 -16.40 11.19
C ILE A 357 10.48 -17.66 10.99
N LEU A 358 11.11 -17.79 9.85
CA LEU A 358 12.01 -18.91 9.54
C LEU A 358 13.26 -18.89 10.42
N ASP A 359 13.84 -17.72 10.66
CA ASP A 359 15.01 -17.55 11.52
C ASP A 359 14.74 -17.89 12.99
N ALA A 360 13.52 -17.67 13.47
CA ALA A 360 13.11 -18.00 14.84
C ALA A 360 12.84 -19.50 15.08
N ALA A 361 12.58 -20.28 14.04
CA ALA A 361 12.43 -21.72 14.10
C ALA A 361 13.83 -22.41 14.05
N GLU A 362 13.93 -23.71 14.27
CA GLU A 362 15.19 -24.50 14.27
C GLU A 362 16.18 -24.24 13.09
N THR A 363 15.82 -23.35 12.20
CA THR A 363 16.52 -22.86 11.02
C THR A 363 17.88 -22.26 11.33
N ASN A 364 18.04 -21.62 12.50
CA ASN A 364 19.30 -20.97 12.92
C ASN A 364 20.51 -21.93 12.93
N ARG A 365 20.28 -23.23 13.08
CA ARG A 365 21.37 -24.21 13.06
C ARG A 365 21.89 -24.50 11.66
N ILE A 366 21.06 -24.40 10.63
CA ILE A 366 21.47 -24.73 9.26
C ILE A 366 21.99 -23.48 8.53
N ILE A 367 21.27 -22.36 8.65
CA ILE A 367 21.58 -21.12 7.91
C ILE A 367 22.72 -20.32 8.58
N SER A 368 22.91 -20.45 9.89
CA SER A 368 24.01 -19.77 10.61
C SER A 368 25.34 -20.53 10.54
N ASP A 369 25.37 -21.70 9.91
CA ASP A 369 26.57 -22.49 9.72
C ASP A 369 27.31 -22.02 8.46
N GLU A 370 28.59 -21.67 8.57
CA GLU A 370 29.46 -21.30 7.45
C GLU A 370 29.89 -22.54 6.62
N SER A 371 29.30 -23.70 6.88
CA SER A 371 29.49 -24.90 6.06
C SER A 371 28.90 -24.71 4.66
N VAL A 372 29.34 -25.52 3.71
CA VAL A 372 28.78 -25.55 2.33
C VAL A 372 27.26 -25.68 2.37
N LYS A 373 26.74 -26.53 3.25
CA LYS A 373 25.33 -26.74 3.47
C LYS A 373 24.61 -25.45 3.90
N GLY A 374 25.16 -24.74 4.90
CA GLY A 374 24.60 -23.49 5.42
C GLY A 374 24.60 -22.37 4.39
N LEU A 375 25.70 -22.22 3.65
CA LEU A 375 25.81 -21.22 2.58
C LEU A 375 24.82 -21.51 1.43
N CYS A 376 24.68 -22.75 1.00
CA CYS A 376 23.69 -23.13 -0.01
C CYS A 376 22.25 -22.91 0.50
N ALA A 377 21.95 -23.24 1.75
CA ALA A 377 20.65 -22.99 2.35
C ALA A 377 20.31 -21.49 2.41
N SER A 378 21.31 -20.62 2.66
CA SER A 378 21.17 -19.17 2.65
C SER A 378 20.78 -18.60 1.28
N ILE A 379 20.94 -19.36 0.19
CA ILE A 379 20.49 -19.01 -1.16
C ILE A 379 19.14 -19.68 -1.45
N PHE A 380 19.02 -20.98 -1.24
CA PHE A 380 17.84 -21.75 -1.67
C PHE A 380 16.59 -21.40 -0.88
N VAL A 381 16.68 -21.22 0.44
CA VAL A 381 15.51 -20.92 1.27
C VAL A 381 14.89 -19.57 0.91
N PRO A 382 15.63 -18.44 0.87
CA PRO A 382 15.06 -17.17 0.42
C PRO A 382 14.51 -17.22 -1.01
N LEU A 383 15.19 -17.95 -1.90
CA LEU A 383 14.74 -18.10 -3.29
C LEU A 383 13.41 -18.86 -3.38
N ILE A 384 13.24 -19.96 -2.66
CA ILE A 384 11.98 -20.70 -2.61
C ILE A 384 10.85 -19.82 -2.04
N VAL A 385 11.11 -19.03 -1.00
CA VAL A 385 10.11 -18.14 -0.40
C VAL A 385 9.67 -17.05 -1.37
N ILE A 386 10.61 -16.43 -2.09
CA ILE A 386 10.25 -15.37 -3.04
C ILE A 386 9.53 -15.92 -4.28
N LEU A 387 9.92 -17.11 -4.74
CA LEU A 387 9.23 -17.81 -5.82
C LEU A 387 7.79 -18.18 -5.40
N ASP A 388 7.58 -18.60 -4.15
CA ASP A 388 6.22 -18.84 -3.60
C ASP A 388 5.34 -17.59 -3.65
N MET A 389 5.92 -16.41 -3.56
CA MET A 389 5.20 -15.14 -3.59
C MET A 389 4.95 -14.61 -5.01
N LYS A 390 5.84 -14.92 -5.96
CA LYS A 390 5.87 -14.25 -7.27
C LYS A 390 5.67 -15.16 -8.46
N ASP A 391 6.10 -16.41 -8.37
CA ASP A 391 6.08 -17.35 -9.49
C ASP A 391 5.97 -18.80 -8.96
N LEU A 392 4.73 -19.22 -8.77
CA LEU A 392 4.45 -20.54 -8.23
C LEU A 392 4.87 -21.66 -9.19
N GLU A 393 4.80 -21.43 -10.51
CA GLU A 393 5.21 -22.41 -11.51
C GLU A 393 6.74 -22.60 -11.46
N GLU A 394 7.49 -21.51 -11.39
CA GLU A 394 8.94 -21.58 -11.27
C GLU A 394 9.39 -22.18 -9.93
N LYS A 395 8.64 -21.91 -8.83
CA LYS A 395 8.86 -22.61 -7.55
C LYS A 395 8.74 -24.13 -7.69
N VAL A 396 7.72 -24.59 -8.41
CA VAL A 396 7.52 -26.04 -8.66
C VAL A 396 8.69 -26.59 -9.46
N ARG A 397 9.11 -25.91 -10.53
CA ARG A 397 10.29 -26.31 -11.33
C ARG A 397 11.56 -26.34 -10.48
N PHE A 398 11.76 -25.29 -9.63
CA PHE A 398 12.90 -25.25 -8.73
C PHE A 398 12.92 -26.44 -7.77
N ASN A 399 11.80 -26.73 -7.15
CA ASN A 399 11.66 -27.85 -6.23
C ASN A 399 11.85 -29.23 -6.90
N ASN A 400 11.61 -29.32 -8.21
CA ASN A 400 11.82 -30.54 -9.00
C ASN A 400 13.23 -30.64 -9.62
N GLY A 401 14.07 -29.61 -9.42
CA GLY A 401 15.42 -29.59 -9.99
C GLY A 401 15.48 -29.20 -11.49
N GLU A 402 14.38 -28.70 -12.04
CA GLU A 402 14.21 -28.36 -13.45
C GLU A 402 14.39 -26.86 -13.74
N SER A 403 14.66 -26.06 -12.71
CA SER A 403 14.79 -24.61 -12.80
C SER A 403 16.16 -24.18 -13.28
N LYS A 404 16.20 -23.15 -14.12
CA LYS A 404 17.41 -22.42 -14.51
C LYS A 404 17.60 -21.13 -13.71
N MET A 405 16.87 -20.97 -12.62
CA MET A 405 16.87 -19.73 -11.83
C MET A 405 18.27 -19.39 -11.30
N LEU A 406 19.06 -20.37 -10.87
CA LEU A 406 20.42 -20.14 -10.37
C LEU A 406 21.30 -19.48 -11.44
N GLU A 407 21.17 -19.88 -12.71
CA GLU A 407 21.89 -19.25 -13.82
C GLU A 407 21.44 -17.81 -14.05
N GLN A 408 20.15 -17.54 -13.93
CA GLN A 408 19.59 -16.18 -14.12
C GLN A 408 20.04 -15.20 -13.04
N ILE A 409 20.21 -15.68 -11.80
CA ILE A 409 20.58 -14.84 -10.66
C ILE A 409 22.08 -14.83 -10.33
N LYS A 410 22.91 -15.59 -11.05
CA LYS A 410 24.35 -15.75 -10.76
C LYS A 410 25.12 -14.43 -10.69
N ASP A 411 24.67 -13.42 -11.46
CA ASP A 411 25.32 -12.12 -11.53
C ASP A 411 24.92 -11.13 -10.43
N ILE A 412 23.98 -11.51 -9.58
CA ILE A 412 23.60 -10.71 -8.41
C ILE A 412 24.79 -10.66 -7.42
N SER A 413 25.13 -9.45 -6.96
CA SER A 413 26.31 -9.22 -6.09
C SER A 413 26.32 -10.10 -4.82
N ALA A 414 25.17 -10.32 -4.20
CA ALA A 414 25.04 -11.19 -3.02
C ALA A 414 25.31 -12.65 -3.37
N ILE A 415 24.89 -13.12 -4.54
CA ILE A 415 25.18 -14.48 -5.02
C ILE A 415 26.67 -14.64 -5.29
N LYS A 416 27.29 -13.68 -6.00
CA LYS A 416 28.75 -13.67 -6.24
C LYS A 416 29.53 -13.71 -4.92
N TYR A 417 29.11 -12.93 -3.93
CA TYR A 417 29.75 -12.92 -2.62
C TYR A 417 29.65 -14.28 -1.91
N LEU A 418 28.47 -14.89 -1.93
CA LEU A 418 28.27 -16.22 -1.36
C LEU A 418 29.03 -17.31 -2.13
N CYS A 419 29.05 -17.24 -3.45
CA CYS A 419 29.85 -18.13 -4.27
C CYS A 419 31.37 -17.97 -3.97
N GLY A 420 31.85 -16.74 -3.78
CA GLY A 420 33.19 -16.48 -3.33
C GLY A 420 33.52 -17.14 -1.98
N SER A 421 32.54 -17.18 -1.07
CA SER A 421 32.66 -17.88 0.21
C SER A 421 32.63 -19.41 0.05
N LEU A 422 31.82 -19.95 -0.87
CA LEU A 422 31.81 -21.37 -1.20
C LEU A 422 33.15 -21.82 -1.84
N GLY A 423 33.72 -20.99 -2.71
CA GLY A 423 34.99 -21.24 -3.40
C GLY A 423 36.25 -20.82 -2.63
N TRP A 424 36.21 -20.60 -1.31
CA TRP A 424 37.28 -20.00 -0.52
C TRP A 424 38.63 -20.73 -0.59
N ARG A 425 38.62 -22.02 -0.93
CA ARG A 425 39.84 -22.84 -1.08
C ARG A 425 40.61 -22.55 -2.37
N GLU A 426 39.99 -21.87 -3.33
CA GLU A 426 40.56 -21.60 -4.65
C GLU A 426 41.27 -20.23 -4.69
N ALA A 427 42.04 -19.99 -5.76
CA ALA A 427 42.61 -18.67 -6.03
C ALA A 427 41.56 -17.60 -6.15
N LEU A 428 41.89 -16.35 -5.81
CA LEU A 428 40.91 -15.24 -5.77
C LEU A 428 40.15 -15.06 -7.11
N GLU A 429 40.82 -15.29 -8.23
CA GLU A 429 40.27 -15.13 -9.59
C GLU A 429 39.21 -16.20 -9.90
N ASP A 430 39.34 -17.42 -9.37
CA ASP A 430 38.48 -18.56 -9.68
C ASP A 430 37.38 -18.80 -8.65
N ARG A 431 37.39 -18.10 -7.51
CA ARG A 431 36.47 -18.36 -6.36
C ARG A 431 35.01 -18.33 -6.73
N ASN A 432 34.61 -17.36 -7.54
CA ASN A 432 33.18 -17.19 -7.88
C ASN A 432 32.72 -18.30 -8.82
N GLU A 433 33.50 -18.68 -9.82
CA GLU A 433 33.15 -19.76 -10.75
C GLU A 433 33.10 -21.11 -10.03
N LYS A 434 34.11 -21.41 -9.22
CA LYS A 434 34.13 -22.64 -8.42
C LYS A 434 33.01 -22.69 -7.39
N GLY A 435 32.77 -21.59 -6.70
CA GLY A 435 31.65 -21.51 -5.75
C GLY A 435 30.29 -21.65 -6.43
N TYR A 436 30.10 -21.10 -7.62
CA TYR A 436 28.91 -21.33 -8.42
C TYR A 436 28.79 -22.81 -8.86
N ALA A 437 29.86 -23.42 -9.29
CA ALA A 437 29.89 -24.85 -9.62
C ALA A 437 29.49 -25.72 -8.41
N ILE A 438 29.93 -25.35 -7.20
CA ILE A 438 29.53 -26.02 -5.95
C ILE A 438 28.03 -25.84 -5.73
N LEU A 439 27.54 -24.63 -5.83
CA LEU A 439 26.10 -24.30 -5.66
C LEU A 439 25.24 -25.12 -6.63
N GLU A 440 25.62 -25.17 -7.90
CA GLU A 440 24.94 -25.92 -8.93
C GLU A 440 24.98 -27.42 -8.68
N ALA A 441 26.15 -27.94 -8.29
CA ALA A 441 26.32 -29.37 -7.95
C ALA A 441 25.44 -29.78 -6.77
N VAL A 442 25.33 -28.93 -5.74
CA VAL A 442 24.43 -29.15 -4.58
C VAL A 442 22.97 -29.11 -5.01
N TYR A 443 22.60 -28.19 -5.90
CA TYR A 443 21.25 -28.12 -6.44
C TYR A 443 20.90 -29.39 -7.25
N GLN A 444 21.79 -29.80 -8.17
CA GLN A 444 21.62 -31.03 -8.97
C GLN A 444 21.54 -32.28 -8.08
N PHE A 445 22.38 -32.38 -7.06
CA PHE A 445 22.32 -33.48 -6.11
C PHE A 445 21.01 -33.50 -5.32
N ALA A 446 20.66 -32.37 -4.68
CA ALA A 446 19.56 -32.35 -3.71
C ALA A 446 18.18 -32.27 -4.38
N PHE A 447 18.02 -31.51 -5.47
CA PHE A 447 16.73 -31.21 -6.08
C PHE A 447 16.47 -32.03 -7.35
N HIS A 448 17.50 -32.31 -8.15
CA HIS A 448 17.38 -33.10 -9.38
C HIS A 448 17.76 -34.58 -9.20
N ASN A 449 18.19 -34.94 -7.98
CA ASN A 449 18.55 -36.31 -7.60
C ASN A 449 19.67 -36.94 -8.49
N VAL A 450 20.74 -36.16 -8.76
CA VAL A 450 21.93 -36.59 -9.50
C VAL A 450 23.05 -36.93 -8.50
N PRO A 451 23.26 -38.22 -8.12
CA PRO A 451 24.18 -38.61 -7.04
C PRO A 451 25.60 -38.17 -7.30
N ASP A 452 26.07 -38.27 -8.57
CA ASP A 452 27.44 -37.97 -8.95
C ASP A 452 27.76 -36.49 -9.13
N ALA A 453 26.78 -35.61 -8.94
CA ALA A 453 26.98 -34.16 -9.08
C ALA A 453 28.01 -33.62 -8.08
N LEU A 454 27.99 -34.11 -6.83
CA LEU A 454 28.93 -33.70 -5.77
C LEU A 454 30.37 -34.14 -6.03
N ASN A 455 30.59 -35.29 -6.71
CA ASN A 455 31.93 -35.77 -7.03
C ASN A 455 32.71 -34.82 -7.96
N LYS A 456 31.99 -34.02 -8.78
CA LYS A 456 32.59 -33.02 -9.68
C LYS A 456 33.23 -31.85 -8.96
N VAL A 457 32.86 -31.63 -7.70
CA VAL A 457 33.29 -30.50 -6.87
C VAL A 457 33.94 -30.95 -5.54
N ASP A 458 34.37 -32.19 -5.45
CA ASP A 458 35.06 -32.78 -4.30
C ASP A 458 34.29 -32.70 -2.98
N LEU A 459 32.95 -32.85 -3.03
CA LEU A 459 32.10 -32.88 -1.86
C LEU A 459 31.59 -34.28 -1.56
N ALA A 460 31.56 -34.65 -0.29
CA ALA A 460 30.95 -35.89 0.15
C ALA A 460 29.46 -35.74 0.36
N ILE A 461 28.70 -36.82 0.13
CA ILE A 461 27.21 -36.81 0.41
C ILE A 461 26.92 -36.44 1.86
N GLY A 462 27.81 -36.79 2.81
CA GLY A 462 27.74 -36.47 4.22
C GLY A 462 27.75 -34.96 4.52
N ASP A 463 28.44 -34.17 3.67
CA ASP A 463 28.55 -32.72 3.84
C ASP A 463 27.22 -31.98 3.59
N ILE A 464 26.37 -32.54 2.73
CA ILE A 464 25.06 -31.96 2.37
C ILE A 464 23.92 -32.66 3.06
N GLY A 465 23.92 -34.02 3.06
CA GLY A 465 22.83 -34.85 3.55
C GLY A 465 21.75 -35.09 2.49
N ARG A 466 21.19 -36.31 2.47
CA ARG A 466 20.17 -36.70 1.48
C ARG A 466 18.81 -35.97 1.69
N ASP A 467 18.56 -35.47 2.90
CA ASP A 467 17.34 -34.77 3.31
C ASP A 467 17.44 -33.26 3.13
N PHE A 468 18.52 -32.74 2.51
CA PHE A 468 18.77 -31.30 2.39
C PHE A 468 17.66 -30.56 1.63
N LYS A 469 17.16 -31.13 0.52
CA LYS A 469 15.98 -30.61 -0.20
C LYS A 469 14.78 -30.47 0.72
N ASP A 470 14.44 -31.54 1.45
CA ASP A 470 13.27 -31.56 2.35
C ASP A 470 13.44 -30.53 3.47
N GLN A 471 14.66 -30.35 3.96
CA GLN A 471 15.00 -29.30 4.92
C GLN A 471 14.77 -27.91 4.34
N CYS A 472 15.26 -27.61 3.13
CA CYS A 472 15.04 -26.33 2.48
C CYS A 472 13.54 -26.06 2.22
N ILE A 473 12.81 -27.06 1.70
CA ILE A 473 11.37 -26.94 1.46
C ILE A 473 10.60 -26.77 2.77
N LYS A 474 10.92 -27.55 3.80
CA LYS A 474 10.30 -27.44 5.11
C LYS A 474 10.55 -26.05 5.71
N LEU A 475 11.77 -25.53 5.60
CA LEU A 475 12.14 -24.22 6.06
C LEU A 475 11.40 -23.11 5.30
N SER A 476 11.22 -23.25 3.99
CA SER A 476 10.46 -22.28 3.19
C SER A 476 8.93 -22.37 3.38
N GLY A 477 8.42 -23.45 3.96
CA GLY A 477 6.99 -23.78 4.03
C GLY A 477 6.41 -23.88 5.45
N VAL A 478 7.10 -23.35 6.49
CA VAL A 478 6.66 -23.44 7.91
C VAL A 478 5.28 -22.81 8.14
N ILE A 479 4.83 -21.94 7.25
CA ILE A 479 3.45 -21.46 7.23
C ILE A 479 2.71 -22.21 6.11
N LYS A 480 2.21 -23.41 6.38
CA LYS A 480 1.11 -23.92 5.58
C LYS A 480 -0.07 -23.02 5.81
N ASP A 481 -0.49 -22.35 4.74
CA ASP A 481 -1.72 -21.57 4.72
C ASP A 481 -2.88 -22.50 5.06
N ASN A 482 -3.40 -22.42 6.28
CA ASN A 482 -4.59 -23.16 6.74
C ASN A 482 -5.89 -22.67 6.05
N ARG A 483 -5.78 -22.00 4.89
CA ARG A 483 -6.94 -21.51 4.13
C ARG A 483 -7.58 -22.55 3.22
N ASN A 484 -7.02 -23.78 3.16
CA ASN A 484 -7.62 -24.89 2.41
C ASN A 484 -7.89 -26.07 3.35
N ASN A 485 -8.89 -25.94 4.22
CA ASN A 485 -9.72 -27.01 4.77
C ASN A 485 -11.09 -26.42 5.11
#